data_b119d3328b8f6f9b96e5d74c8594aaa5
#
_entry.id   b119d3328b8f6f9b96e5d74c8594aaa5
#
_cell.length_a   1.000
_cell.length_b   1.000
_cell.length_c   1.000
_cell.angle_alpha   90.00
_cell.angle_beta   90.00
_cell.angle_gamma   90.00
#
_symmetry.space_group_name_H-M   'P 1'
#
loop_
_entity.id
_entity.type
_entity.pdbx_description
1 polymer ?
#
loop_
_entity_poly.entity_id
_entity_poly.type
_entity_poly.pdbx_seq_one_letter_code
_entity_poly.pdbx_strand_id
1 'polypeptide(L)'
;MKNNTIKIKAFLCLLLLTCGWVSVQAQQVLTVKGVVVDALKEPLPGASVQVVGMSTGTVTDLDGNFSLQVPKGKTIAVSFIGYVTQELTVNQNQSNLTIQLKDDSKQLNEVVVIGYGTVEKKDLTGSIQSVTSKELSKLVTTCLLYTSDAA
;
A
#
# COMPACT_ATOMS: atom_id res chain seq x y z
N MET A 1 48.35 39.98 30.09
CA MET A 1 47.14 39.11 30.23
C MET A 1 45.90 39.69 29.53
N LYS A 2 45.81 40.97 29.24
CA LYS A 2 44.63 41.64 28.62
C LYS A 2 44.37 41.29 27.15
N ASN A 3 45.38 40.91 26.37
CA ASN A 3 45.23 40.64 24.94
C ASN A 3 44.61 39.25 24.60
N ASN A 4 44.73 38.27 25.50
CA ASN A 4 44.15 36.95 25.29
C ASN A 4 42.61 36.93 25.48
N THR A 5 42.09 37.76 26.39
CA THR A 5 40.65 37.88 26.62
C THR A 5 39.93 38.52 25.43
N ILE A 6 40.60 39.46 24.72
CA ILE A 6 40.05 40.09 23.51
C ILE A 6 40.02 39.08 22.37
N LYS A 7 41.07 38.28 22.19
CA LYS A 7 41.13 37.22 21.15
C LYS A 7 40.08 36.13 21.40
N ILE A 8 39.88 35.74 22.65
CA ILE A 8 38.85 34.76 23.01
C ILE A 8 37.41 35.28 22.77
N LYS A 9 37.15 36.54 23.10
CA LYS A 9 35.86 37.20 22.82
C LYS A 9 35.63 37.35 21.32
N ALA A 10 36.64 37.72 20.54
CA ALA A 10 36.54 37.80 19.09
C ALA A 10 36.28 36.42 18.45
N PHE A 11 36.95 35.38 18.95
CA PHE A 11 36.74 34.01 18.49
C PHE A 11 35.36 33.51 18.81
N LEU A 12 34.85 33.81 20.02
CA LEU A 12 33.47 33.47 20.44
C LEU A 12 32.39 34.18 19.59
N CYS A 13 32.63 35.49 19.27
CA CYS A 13 31.77 36.26 18.39
C CYS A 13 31.78 35.73 16.95
N LEU A 14 32.94 35.32 16.44
CA LEU A 14 33.05 34.70 15.12
C LEU A 14 32.31 33.35 15.07
N LEU A 15 32.43 32.54 16.13
CA LEU A 15 31.74 31.26 16.24
C LEU A 15 30.21 31.43 16.30
N LEU A 16 29.69 32.45 17.03
CA LEU A 16 28.29 32.80 17.06
C LEU A 16 27.77 33.32 15.70
N LEU A 17 28.57 34.06 14.97
CA LEU A 17 28.21 34.52 13.61
C LEU A 17 28.09 33.37 12.60
N THR A 18 28.95 32.35 12.71
CA THR A 18 28.90 31.18 11.81
C THR A 18 27.70 30.26 12.12
N CYS A 19 27.26 30.16 13.37
CA CYS A 19 26.11 29.39 13.77
C CYS A 19 24.77 29.96 13.25
N GLY A 20 24.67 31.25 12.95
CA GLY A 20 23.46 31.93 12.45
C GLY A 20 23.10 31.61 11.00
N TRP A 21 23.96 30.93 10.24
CA TRP A 21 23.71 30.63 8.81
C TRP A 21 23.09 29.25 8.54
N VAL A 22 22.79 28.51 9.58
CA VAL A 22 22.05 27.25 9.41
C VAL A 22 20.58 27.59 9.19
N SER A 23 20.19 27.80 7.93
CA SER A 23 18.79 27.95 7.54
C SER A 23 18.07 26.63 7.79
N VAL A 24 17.32 26.53 8.88
CA VAL A 24 16.40 25.43 9.12
C VAL A 24 15.31 25.55 8.05
N GLN A 25 15.40 24.74 7.02
CA GLN A 25 14.34 24.58 6.03
C GLN A 25 13.17 23.88 6.70
N ALA A 26 12.20 24.64 7.18
CA ALA A 26 10.92 24.09 7.64
C ALA A 26 10.22 23.45 6.45
N GLN A 27 10.13 22.12 6.43
CA GLN A 27 9.39 21.40 5.39
C GLN A 27 7.93 21.81 5.48
N GLN A 28 7.41 22.40 4.41
CA GLN A 28 5.99 22.73 4.32
C GLN A 28 5.18 21.42 4.30
N VAL A 29 4.43 21.18 5.37
CA VAL A 29 3.49 20.07 5.46
C VAL A 29 2.14 20.54 4.95
N LEU A 30 1.62 19.82 3.97
CA LEU A 30 0.31 20.06 3.35
C LEU A 30 -0.69 19.07 3.92
N THR A 31 -1.93 19.52 4.14
CA THR A 31 -3.02 18.62 4.53
C THR A 31 -3.81 18.23 3.28
N VAL A 32 -3.89 16.93 3.04
CA VAL A 32 -4.69 16.32 1.96
C VAL A 32 -5.88 15.62 2.60
N LYS A 33 -7.07 16.01 2.16
CA LYS A 33 -8.33 15.35 2.53
C LYS A 33 -9.04 14.92 1.26
N GLY A 34 -9.66 13.75 1.29
CA GLY A 34 -10.37 13.25 0.13
C GLY A 34 -11.16 11.99 0.43
N VAL A 35 -11.77 11.47 -0.61
CA VAL A 35 -12.56 10.25 -0.60
C VAL A 35 -11.96 9.28 -1.61
N VAL A 36 -11.86 8.01 -1.23
CA VAL A 36 -11.47 6.92 -2.12
C VAL A 36 -12.72 6.16 -2.53
N VAL A 37 -12.90 6.01 -3.84
CA VAL A 37 -14.06 5.34 -4.43
C VAL A 37 -13.63 4.31 -5.47
N ASP A 38 -14.52 3.38 -5.77
CA ASP A 38 -14.35 2.41 -6.85
C ASP A 38 -14.80 2.96 -8.23
N ALA A 39 -14.84 2.10 -9.25
CA ALA A 39 -15.29 2.43 -10.60
C ALA A 39 -16.78 2.82 -10.65
N LEU A 40 -17.60 2.36 -9.70
CA LEU A 40 -19.03 2.65 -9.59
C LEU A 40 -19.32 3.87 -8.70
N LYS A 41 -18.26 4.56 -8.21
CA LYS A 41 -18.31 5.66 -7.23
C LYS A 41 -18.79 5.24 -5.84
N GLU A 42 -18.68 3.96 -5.50
CA GLU A 42 -18.94 3.49 -4.14
C GLU A 42 -17.72 3.76 -3.25
N PRO A 43 -17.93 4.20 -2.00
CA PRO A 43 -16.81 4.47 -1.09
C PRO A 43 -16.09 3.18 -0.72
N LEU A 44 -14.75 3.23 -0.67
CA LEU A 44 -13.90 2.11 -0.30
C LEU A 44 -13.38 2.27 1.14
N PRO A 45 -14.02 1.65 2.15
CA PRO A 45 -13.54 1.67 3.52
C PRO A 45 -12.30 0.78 3.69
N GLY A 46 -11.36 1.22 4.51
CA GLY A 46 -10.14 0.46 4.79
C GLY A 46 -9.08 0.52 3.70
N ALA A 47 -9.22 1.40 2.69
CA ALA A 47 -8.17 1.63 1.71
C ALA A 47 -6.95 2.29 2.38
N SER A 48 -5.76 1.81 2.06
CA SER A 48 -4.50 2.33 2.59
C SER A 48 -4.03 3.52 1.77
N VAL A 49 -3.75 4.64 2.44
CA VAL A 49 -3.19 5.87 1.85
C VAL A 49 -1.84 6.13 2.48
N GLN A 50 -0.75 6.02 1.74
CA GLN A 50 0.62 6.16 2.27
C GLN A 50 1.43 7.18 1.47
N VAL A 51 2.36 7.86 2.14
CA VAL A 51 3.34 8.72 1.47
C VAL A 51 4.50 7.87 0.95
N VAL A 52 4.75 7.92 -0.35
CA VAL A 52 5.83 7.14 -0.98
C VAL A 52 7.19 7.53 -0.39
N GLY A 53 7.93 6.51 0.08
CA GLY A 53 9.24 6.69 0.70
C GLY A 53 9.22 7.20 2.15
N MET A 54 8.05 7.15 2.81
CA MET A 54 7.90 7.49 4.23
C MET A 54 7.01 6.46 4.93
N SER A 55 7.16 6.34 6.26
CA SER A 55 6.27 5.48 7.07
C SER A 55 4.95 6.16 7.43
N THR A 56 4.68 7.34 6.88
CA THR A 56 3.48 8.11 7.17
C THR A 56 2.34 7.64 6.27
N GLY A 57 1.22 7.24 6.86
CA GLY A 57 0.03 6.79 6.15
C GLY A 57 -1.22 6.84 7.02
N THR A 58 -2.36 6.61 6.41
CA THR A 58 -3.67 6.49 7.04
C THR A 58 -4.51 5.46 6.29
N VAL A 59 -5.67 5.13 6.84
CA VAL A 59 -6.68 4.29 6.19
C VAL A 59 -7.98 5.08 6.05
N THR A 60 -8.79 4.74 5.04
CA THR A 60 -10.10 5.37 4.85
C THR A 60 -11.11 4.88 5.88
N ASP A 61 -12.04 5.77 6.25
CA ASP A 61 -13.18 5.47 7.11
C ASP A 61 -14.32 4.71 6.37
N LEU A 62 -15.46 4.52 7.02
CA LEU A 62 -16.62 3.82 6.46
C LEU A 62 -17.21 4.50 5.21
N ASP A 63 -17.05 5.81 5.10
CA ASP A 63 -17.49 6.62 3.97
C ASP A 63 -16.37 6.83 2.93
N GLY A 64 -15.25 6.11 3.07
CA GLY A 64 -14.10 6.21 2.19
C GLY A 64 -13.26 7.48 2.38
N ASN A 65 -13.53 8.31 3.41
CA ASN A 65 -12.79 9.55 3.64
C ASN A 65 -11.42 9.29 4.27
N PHE A 66 -10.46 10.13 3.92
CA PHE A 66 -9.13 10.14 4.55
C PHE A 66 -8.64 11.57 4.81
N SER A 67 -7.73 11.69 5.76
CA SER A 67 -6.99 12.93 6.04
C SER A 67 -5.54 12.58 6.33
N LEU A 68 -4.61 13.14 5.56
CA LEU A 68 -3.19 12.84 5.66
C LEU A 68 -2.36 14.11 5.57
N GLN A 69 -1.33 14.20 6.40
CA GLN A 69 -0.33 15.26 6.33
C GLN A 69 0.85 14.79 5.45
N VAL A 70 1.11 15.55 4.39
CA VAL A 70 2.10 15.19 3.36
C VAL A 70 3.06 16.34 3.14
N PRO A 71 4.39 16.13 3.16
CA PRO A 71 5.34 17.16 2.76
C PRO A 71 5.11 17.56 1.31
N LYS A 72 5.22 18.86 1.02
CA LYS A 72 5.07 19.41 -0.33
C LYS A 72 5.97 18.71 -1.34
N GLY A 73 5.39 18.34 -2.50
CA GLY A 73 6.11 17.67 -3.59
C GLY A 73 6.30 16.17 -3.39
N LYS A 74 5.70 15.57 -2.37
CA LYS A 74 5.69 14.11 -2.17
C LYS A 74 4.49 13.47 -2.87
N THR A 75 4.67 12.20 -3.23
CA THR A 75 3.63 11.36 -3.84
C THR A 75 2.93 10.54 -2.77
N ILE A 76 1.61 10.46 -2.83
CA ILE A 76 0.81 9.52 -2.06
C ILE A 76 0.45 8.33 -2.95
N ALA A 77 0.51 7.13 -2.38
CA ALA A 77 0.04 5.90 -2.99
C ALA A 77 -1.23 5.45 -2.27
N VAL A 78 -2.28 5.18 -3.03
CA VAL A 78 -3.55 4.65 -2.51
C VAL A 78 -3.72 3.25 -3.02
N SER A 79 -3.90 2.30 -2.11
CA SER A 79 -4.03 0.87 -2.42
C SER A 79 -5.18 0.24 -1.66
N PHE A 80 -5.84 -0.72 -2.30
CA PHE A 80 -6.88 -1.55 -1.69
C PHE A 80 -6.83 -2.95 -2.29
N ILE A 81 -7.24 -3.96 -1.53
CA ILE A 81 -7.20 -5.37 -1.99
C ILE A 81 -8.13 -5.54 -3.19
N GLY A 82 -7.61 -6.09 -4.30
CA GLY A 82 -8.35 -6.28 -5.54
C GLY A 82 -8.39 -5.06 -6.47
N TYR A 83 -7.65 -3.99 -6.14
CA TYR A 83 -7.58 -2.76 -6.93
C TYR A 83 -6.15 -2.40 -7.31
N VAL A 84 -6.02 -1.73 -8.43
CA VAL A 84 -4.72 -1.20 -8.90
C VAL A 84 -4.32 0.00 -8.05
N THR A 85 -3.11 -0.05 -7.48
CA THR A 85 -2.55 1.06 -6.71
C THR A 85 -2.46 2.33 -7.55
N GLN A 86 -2.96 3.45 -7.02
CA GLN A 86 -2.91 4.75 -7.67
C GLN A 86 -1.96 5.68 -6.95
N GLU A 87 -1.11 6.38 -7.70
CA GLU A 87 -0.15 7.34 -7.17
C GLU A 87 -0.53 8.77 -7.59
N LEU A 88 -0.44 9.70 -6.64
CA LEU A 88 -0.75 11.11 -6.87
C LEU A 88 0.29 12.01 -6.19
N THR A 89 0.86 12.95 -6.93
CA THR A 89 1.80 13.94 -6.38
C THR A 89 1.08 15.14 -5.78
N VAL A 90 1.43 15.49 -4.53
CA VAL A 90 0.80 16.57 -3.77
C VAL A 90 1.69 17.82 -3.80
N ASN A 91 1.21 18.87 -4.49
CA ASN A 91 1.92 20.14 -4.60
C ASN A 91 1.27 21.28 -3.79
N GLN A 92 0.02 21.12 -3.37
CA GLN A 92 -0.76 22.10 -2.63
C GLN A 92 -1.76 21.44 -1.69
N ASN A 93 -2.33 22.21 -0.75
CA ASN A 93 -3.41 21.71 0.09
C ASN A 93 -4.62 21.31 -0.77
N GLN A 94 -5.13 20.10 -0.54
CA GLN A 94 -6.31 19.57 -1.22
C GLN A 94 -7.33 19.12 -0.18
N SER A 95 -8.53 19.71 -0.25
CA SER A 95 -9.58 19.43 0.75
C SER A 95 -10.69 18.51 0.23
N ASN A 96 -10.82 18.36 -1.10
CA ASN A 96 -11.90 17.59 -1.73
C ASN A 96 -11.34 16.72 -2.86
N LEU A 97 -10.35 15.89 -2.55
CA LEU A 97 -9.76 15.00 -3.54
C LEU A 97 -10.60 13.73 -3.65
N THR A 98 -11.08 13.43 -4.84
CA THR A 98 -11.72 12.13 -5.12
C THR A 98 -10.73 11.26 -5.89
N ILE A 99 -10.38 10.11 -5.30
CA ILE A 99 -9.46 9.13 -5.89
C ILE A 99 -10.28 7.92 -6.28
N GLN A 100 -10.37 7.65 -7.58
CA GLN A 100 -11.07 6.49 -8.09
C GLN A 100 -10.07 5.37 -8.36
N LEU A 101 -10.22 4.24 -7.65
CA LEU A 101 -9.43 3.04 -7.91
C LEU A 101 -10.08 2.20 -9.02
N LYS A 102 -9.24 1.54 -9.81
CA LYS A 102 -9.67 0.60 -10.85
C LYS A 102 -9.47 -0.82 -10.33
N ASP A 103 -10.41 -1.70 -10.64
CA ASP A 103 -10.30 -3.12 -10.31
C ASP A 103 -9.04 -3.71 -10.95
N ASP A 104 -8.28 -4.46 -10.17
CA ASP A 104 -7.19 -5.26 -10.70
C ASP A 104 -7.77 -6.57 -11.27
N SER A 105 -8.22 -6.49 -12.54
CA SER A 105 -8.76 -7.63 -13.28
C SER A 105 -7.67 -8.60 -13.76
N LYS A 106 -6.42 -8.46 -13.32
CA LYS A 106 -5.42 -9.50 -13.51
C LYS A 106 -5.87 -10.72 -12.72
N GLN A 107 -6.39 -11.70 -13.45
CA GLN A 107 -6.68 -13.02 -12.94
C GLN A 107 -5.60 -13.44 -11.94
N LEU A 108 -6.03 -13.71 -10.71
CA LEU A 108 -5.23 -14.45 -9.76
C LEU A 108 -4.82 -15.74 -10.46
N ASN A 109 -3.58 -15.83 -10.91
CA ASN A 109 -3.01 -17.12 -11.25
C ASN A 109 -3.07 -17.93 -9.95
N GLU A 110 -3.95 -18.92 -9.94
CA GLU A 110 -4.16 -19.81 -8.81
C GLU A 110 -2.84 -20.50 -8.50
N VAL A 111 -2.15 -19.99 -7.49
CA VAL A 111 -0.90 -20.58 -7.02
C VAL A 111 -1.27 -21.78 -6.18
N VAL A 112 -1.11 -22.97 -6.74
CA VAL A 112 -1.23 -24.21 -5.99
C VAL A 112 0.02 -24.37 -5.13
N VAL A 113 -0.09 -24.13 -3.83
CA VAL A 113 0.97 -24.36 -2.85
C VAL A 113 1.07 -25.88 -2.60
N ILE A 114 2.00 -26.53 -3.28
CA ILE A 114 2.37 -27.91 -2.97
C ILE A 114 3.51 -27.84 -1.95
N GLY A 115 3.41 -28.54 -0.84
CA GLY A 115 4.16 -28.48 0.42
C GLY A 115 5.70 -28.27 0.43
N TYR A 116 6.35 -28.08 -0.71
CA TYR A 116 7.74 -27.63 -0.88
C TYR A 116 7.88 -26.81 -2.16
N GLY A 117 7.49 -25.53 -2.12
CA GLY A 117 7.69 -24.58 -3.23
C GLY A 117 6.42 -24.24 -4.00
N THR A 118 6.40 -23.06 -4.59
CA THR A 118 5.36 -22.61 -5.50
C THR A 118 5.71 -23.04 -6.92
N VAL A 119 4.86 -23.87 -7.54
CA VAL A 119 5.01 -24.29 -8.95
C VAL A 119 3.85 -23.72 -9.74
N GLU A 120 4.13 -23.00 -10.82
CA GLU A 120 3.10 -22.55 -11.75
C GLU A 120 2.40 -23.75 -12.39
N LYS A 121 1.07 -23.65 -12.56
CA LYS A 121 0.21 -24.72 -13.12
C LYS A 121 0.64 -25.22 -14.49
N LYS A 122 1.53 -24.51 -15.19
CA LYS A 122 2.07 -24.87 -16.52
C LYS A 122 3.15 -25.95 -16.46
N ASP A 123 3.79 -26.14 -15.32
CA ASP A 123 4.93 -27.07 -15.19
C ASP A 123 4.55 -28.42 -14.58
N LEU A 124 3.26 -28.61 -14.26
CA LEU A 124 2.74 -29.88 -13.75
C LEU A 124 2.42 -30.83 -14.93
N THR A 125 3.45 -31.35 -15.58
CA THR A 125 3.36 -32.43 -16.58
C THR A 125 3.27 -33.82 -15.93
N GLY A 126 2.57 -33.97 -14.83
CA GLY A 126 2.41 -35.24 -14.15
C GLY A 126 0.99 -35.40 -13.62
N SER A 127 0.20 -36.20 -14.32
CA SER A 127 -1.04 -36.90 -13.85
C SER A 127 -1.87 -36.23 -12.75
N ILE A 128 -2.23 -34.98 -12.87
CA ILE A 128 -3.37 -34.43 -12.15
C ILE A 128 -4.55 -34.44 -13.12
N GLN A 129 -5.34 -35.51 -13.02
CA GLN A 129 -6.58 -35.60 -13.77
C GLN A 129 -7.64 -34.78 -13.01
N SER A 130 -7.95 -33.60 -13.53
CA SER A 130 -9.08 -32.81 -13.03
C SER A 130 -10.37 -33.47 -13.46
N VAL A 131 -11.04 -34.13 -12.54
CA VAL A 131 -12.34 -34.75 -12.79
C VAL A 131 -13.41 -33.66 -12.74
N THR A 132 -13.99 -33.37 -13.88
CA THR A 132 -15.09 -32.42 -14.00
C THR A 132 -16.41 -33.05 -13.50
N SER A 133 -17.28 -32.27 -12.88
CA SER A 133 -18.59 -32.73 -12.34
C SER A 133 -19.46 -33.50 -13.34
N LYS A 134 -19.25 -33.32 -14.65
CA LYS A 134 -19.90 -34.10 -15.73
C LYS A 134 -19.38 -35.53 -15.86
N GLU A 135 -18.15 -35.81 -15.44
CA GLU A 135 -17.62 -37.19 -15.48
C GLU A 135 -18.01 -37.98 -14.23
N LEU A 136 -18.17 -37.29 -13.09
CA LEU A 136 -18.68 -37.88 -11.86
C LEU A 136 -20.12 -38.37 -12.01
N SER A 137 -20.94 -37.75 -12.85
CA SER A 137 -22.33 -38.20 -13.08
C SER A 137 -22.42 -39.41 -14.01
N LYS A 138 -21.36 -39.76 -14.75
CA LYS A 138 -21.31 -40.99 -15.58
C LYS A 138 -20.77 -42.20 -14.84
N LEU A 139 -20.08 -42.03 -13.77
CA LEU A 139 -19.67 -43.08 -12.86
C LEU A 139 -20.85 -43.32 -11.90
N VAL A 140 -21.88 -44.00 -12.40
CA VAL A 140 -22.98 -44.51 -11.57
C VAL A 140 -22.36 -45.46 -10.56
N THR A 141 -22.26 -45.01 -9.47
CA THR A 141 -21.72 -45.29 -8.20
C THR A 141 -22.39 -46.48 -7.54
N THR A 142 -22.14 -47.65 -8.05
CA THR A 142 -22.40 -48.88 -7.27
C THR A 142 -21.28 -49.08 -6.23
N CYS A 143 -20.16 -48.35 -6.33
CA CYS A 143 -18.99 -48.55 -5.46
C CYS A 143 -18.93 -47.58 -4.27
N LEU A 144 -19.57 -46.41 -4.32
CA LEU A 144 -19.53 -45.42 -3.22
C LEU A 144 -20.59 -45.69 -2.14
N LEU A 145 -21.60 -46.47 -2.45
CA LEU A 145 -22.66 -46.83 -1.49
C LEU A 145 -22.30 -48.03 -0.58
N TYR A 146 -21.21 -48.75 -0.93
CA TYR A 146 -20.82 -49.94 -0.17
C TYR A 146 -19.82 -49.71 0.96
N THR A 147 -19.25 -48.51 1.08
CA THR A 147 -18.23 -48.21 2.09
C THR A 147 -18.71 -47.34 3.26
N SER A 148 -19.97 -46.91 3.28
CA SER A 148 -20.50 -46.11 4.38
C SER A 148 -21.30 -46.85 5.44
N ASP A 149 -21.47 -48.20 5.30
CA ASP A 149 -22.30 -48.99 6.21
C ASP A 149 -21.51 -50.00 7.06
N ALA A 150 -20.22 -49.74 7.28
CA ALA A 150 -19.36 -50.56 8.14
C ALA A 150 -18.61 -49.67 9.15
N ALA A 151 -19.37 -49.03 10.08
CA ALA A 151 -18.84 -48.51 11.34
C ALA A 151 -19.98 -48.45 12.37
#